data_21c8a471d333cfb7b7a23a9b589f6b3f
#
_entry.id   21c8a471d333cfb7b7a23a9b589f6b3f
#
_cell.length_a   1.000
_cell.length_b   1.000
_cell.length_c   1.000
_cell.angle_alpha   90.00
_cell.angle_beta   90.00
_cell.angle_gamma   90.00
#
_symmetry.space_group_name_H-M   'P 1'
#
loop_
_entity.id
_entity.type
_entity.pdbx_description
1 polymer ?
#
loop_
_entity_poly.entity_id
_entity_poly.type
_entity_poly.pdbx_seq_one_letter_code
_entity_poly.pdbx_strand_id
1 'polypeptide(L)'
;MSARIDYQKAAPGAFQAMLGLEKHVHGCGLEASLLELVKMRASQINGCAHCLDMHSKDARAAGETEQRLYLLNAWREAPFYSARERAALAWTEALTLVAENQVPDAVYEEARRHFSEQELVALTMTVIAINS
;
A
#
# COMPACT_ATOMS: atom_id res chain seq x y z
N MET A 1 23.48 0.32 5.99
CA MET A 1 23.53 -1.09 5.56
C MET A 1 23.77 -1.13 4.06
N SER A 2 24.76 -1.88 3.61
CA SER A 2 25.04 -2.03 2.18
C SER A 2 24.07 -3.04 1.53
N ALA A 3 23.71 -2.81 0.29
CA ALA A 3 22.94 -3.76 -0.48
C ALA A 3 23.74 -5.04 -0.73
N ARG A 4 23.08 -6.20 -0.72
CA ARG A 4 23.73 -7.49 -1.01
C ARG A 4 24.16 -7.58 -2.48
N ILE A 5 23.40 -6.93 -3.35
CA ILE A 5 23.67 -6.89 -4.78
C ILE A 5 23.18 -5.57 -5.35
N ASP A 6 23.88 -5.05 -6.33
CA ASP A 6 23.42 -3.89 -7.11
C ASP A 6 22.50 -4.41 -8.21
N TYR A 7 21.21 -4.52 -7.89
CA TYR A 7 20.21 -5.08 -8.79
C TYR A 7 19.98 -4.22 -10.05
N GLN A 8 20.22 -2.92 -9.96
CA GLN A 8 20.07 -2.03 -11.11
C GLN A 8 21.11 -2.33 -12.18
N LYS A 9 22.31 -2.64 -11.78
CA LYS A 9 23.42 -3.03 -12.69
C LYS A 9 23.30 -4.47 -13.11
N ALA A 10 22.93 -5.36 -12.17
CA ALA A 10 22.86 -6.80 -12.44
C ALA A 10 21.73 -7.16 -13.40
N ALA A 11 20.57 -6.49 -13.31
CA ALA A 11 19.41 -6.78 -14.15
C ALA A 11 18.63 -5.50 -14.47
N PRO A 12 19.16 -4.63 -15.35
CA PRO A 12 18.51 -3.35 -15.65
C PRO A 12 17.10 -3.50 -16.23
N GLY A 13 16.84 -4.57 -16.99
CA GLY A 13 15.49 -4.84 -17.51
C GLY A 13 14.48 -5.15 -16.42
N ALA A 14 14.86 -5.88 -15.39
CA ALA A 14 14.00 -6.17 -14.23
C ALA A 14 13.69 -4.87 -13.47
N PHE A 15 14.71 -4.05 -13.24
CA PHE A 15 14.53 -2.75 -12.59
C PHE A 15 13.57 -1.85 -13.37
N GLN A 16 13.72 -1.78 -14.70
CA GLN A 16 12.83 -0.99 -15.56
C GLN A 16 11.37 -1.50 -15.51
N ALA A 17 11.17 -2.81 -15.45
CA ALA A 17 9.83 -3.38 -15.30
C ALA A 17 9.18 -2.96 -13.98
N MET A 18 9.93 -2.94 -12.88
CA MET A 18 9.45 -2.47 -11.58
C MET A 18 9.14 -0.98 -11.60
N LEU A 19 9.96 -0.16 -12.25
CA LEU A 19 9.68 1.27 -12.42
C LEU A 19 8.41 1.49 -13.24
N GLY A 20 8.15 0.63 -14.24
CA GLY A 20 6.91 0.66 -15.02
C GLY A 20 5.68 0.41 -14.15
N LEU A 21 5.75 -0.55 -13.23
CA LEU A 21 4.69 -0.82 -12.26
C LEU A 21 4.44 0.39 -11.35
N GLU A 22 5.49 0.97 -10.79
CA GLU A 22 5.39 2.17 -9.95
C GLU A 22 4.75 3.34 -10.71
N LYS A 23 5.15 3.55 -11.96
CA LYS A 23 4.58 4.59 -12.81
C LYS A 23 3.09 4.36 -13.04
N HIS A 24 2.69 3.12 -13.29
CA HIS A 24 1.28 2.76 -13.45
C HIS A 24 0.48 3.08 -12.19
N VAL A 25 0.99 2.72 -11.03
CA VAL A 25 0.36 2.98 -9.74
C VAL A 25 0.19 4.47 -9.49
N HIS A 26 1.20 5.28 -9.76
CA HIS A 26 1.12 6.73 -9.60
C HIS A 26 0.07 7.38 -10.51
N GLY A 27 -0.20 6.78 -11.66
CA GLY A 27 -1.19 7.27 -12.64
C GLY A 27 -2.53 6.55 -12.59
N CYS A 28 -2.82 5.74 -11.57
CA CYS A 28 -3.99 4.84 -11.56
C CYS A 28 -5.33 5.52 -11.26
N GLY A 29 -5.33 6.80 -10.87
CA GLY A 29 -6.54 7.57 -10.60
C GLY A 29 -7.06 7.48 -9.17
N LEU A 30 -6.47 6.66 -8.30
CA LEU A 30 -6.83 6.65 -6.88
C LEU A 30 -6.24 7.86 -6.16
N GLU A 31 -6.89 8.28 -5.08
CA GLU A 31 -6.44 9.42 -4.27
C GLU A 31 -5.01 9.19 -3.75
N ALA A 32 -4.16 10.19 -3.89
CA ALA A 32 -2.75 10.09 -3.43
C ALA A 32 -2.67 9.78 -1.93
N SER A 33 -3.56 10.37 -1.12
CA SER A 33 -3.62 10.11 0.32
C SER A 33 -3.95 8.66 0.62
N LEU A 34 -4.83 8.04 -0.15
CA LEU A 34 -5.20 6.63 0.00
C LEU A 34 -4.02 5.73 -0.35
N LEU A 35 -3.33 6.02 -1.45
CA LEU A 35 -2.15 5.25 -1.88
C LEU A 35 -1.07 5.26 -0.79
N GLU A 36 -0.81 6.40 -0.17
CA GLU A 36 0.19 6.49 0.90
C GLU A 36 -0.22 5.70 2.14
N LEU A 37 -1.49 5.74 2.56
CA LEU A 37 -1.96 4.92 3.68
C LEU A 37 -1.80 3.42 3.41
N VAL A 38 -2.13 2.97 2.21
CA VAL A 38 -1.99 1.58 1.79
C VAL A 38 -0.52 1.15 1.82
N LYS A 39 0.37 1.96 1.25
CA LYS A 39 1.81 1.71 1.23
C LYS A 39 2.39 1.68 2.64
N MET A 40 1.98 2.61 3.50
CA MET A 40 2.40 2.64 4.91
C MET A 40 1.96 1.38 5.65
N ARG A 41 0.70 0.94 5.46
CA ARG A 41 0.19 -0.23 6.17
C ARG A 41 0.92 -1.51 5.75
N ALA A 42 1.08 -1.73 4.46
CA ALA A 42 1.85 -2.88 3.96
C ALA A 42 3.28 -2.87 4.49
N SER A 43 3.90 -1.69 4.54
CA SER A 43 5.26 -1.52 5.05
C SER A 43 5.38 -1.81 6.55
N GLN A 44 4.35 -1.47 7.34
CA GLN A 44 4.28 -1.84 8.76
C GLN A 44 4.23 -3.35 8.95
N ILE A 45 3.38 -4.02 8.19
CA ILE A 45 3.24 -5.48 8.25
C ILE A 45 4.56 -6.16 7.87
N ASN A 46 5.22 -5.67 6.85
CA ASN A 46 6.48 -6.23 6.35
C ASN A 46 7.71 -5.81 7.16
N GLY A 47 7.59 -4.82 8.04
CA GLY A 47 8.72 -4.31 8.82
C GLY A 47 9.80 -3.65 7.96
N CYS A 48 9.42 -3.00 6.86
CA CYS A 48 10.36 -2.37 5.94
C CYS A 48 10.73 -0.96 6.41
N ALA A 49 11.89 -0.81 7.06
CA ALA A 49 12.33 0.48 7.60
C ALA A 49 12.47 1.56 6.52
N HIS A 50 13.05 1.21 5.37
CA HIS A 50 13.21 2.15 4.26
C HIS A 50 11.85 2.63 3.73
N CYS A 51 10.93 1.72 3.56
CA CYS A 51 9.58 2.04 3.06
C CYS A 51 8.82 2.92 4.05
N LEU A 52 8.90 2.60 5.34
CA LEU A 52 8.24 3.39 6.39
C LEU A 52 8.80 4.81 6.46
N ASP A 53 10.12 4.95 6.39
CA ASP A 53 10.76 6.25 6.40
C ASP A 53 10.35 7.10 5.19
N MET A 54 10.45 6.54 4.00
CA MET A 54 10.15 7.23 2.74
C MET A 54 8.66 7.60 2.65
N HIS A 55 7.76 6.65 2.85
CA HIS A 55 6.33 6.89 2.68
C HIS A 55 5.73 7.73 3.78
N SER A 56 6.24 7.67 5.02
CA SER A 56 5.78 8.57 6.08
C SER A 56 6.14 10.02 5.76
N LYS A 57 7.32 10.28 5.24
CA LYS A 57 7.74 11.62 4.82
C LYS A 57 6.90 12.11 3.65
N ASP A 58 6.68 11.28 2.65
CA ASP A 58 5.85 11.62 1.49
C ASP A 58 4.41 11.92 1.91
N ALA A 59 3.84 11.10 2.76
CA ALA A 59 2.49 11.30 3.28
C ALA A 59 2.38 12.63 4.06
N ARG A 60 3.34 12.91 4.93
CA ARG A 60 3.37 14.18 5.69
C ARG A 60 3.50 15.38 4.76
N ALA A 61 4.34 15.30 3.76
CA ALA A 61 4.50 16.37 2.76
C ALA A 61 3.20 16.61 1.98
N ALA A 62 2.39 15.58 1.77
CA ALA A 62 1.10 15.67 1.09
C ALA A 62 -0.05 16.07 2.02
N GLY A 63 0.21 16.38 3.30
CA GLY A 63 -0.79 16.87 4.25
C GLY A 63 -1.37 15.83 5.20
N GLU A 64 -0.88 14.58 5.19
CA GLU A 64 -1.32 13.56 6.14
C GLU A 64 -0.90 13.94 7.56
N THR A 65 -1.72 13.57 8.56
CA THR A 65 -1.44 13.93 9.95
C THR A 65 -0.55 12.87 10.63
N GLU A 66 0.25 13.33 11.60
CA GLU A 66 1.05 12.43 12.42
C GLU A 66 0.15 11.45 13.18
N GLN A 67 -0.97 11.91 13.72
CA GLN A 67 -1.91 11.08 14.46
C GLN A 67 -2.39 9.88 13.60
N ARG A 68 -2.78 10.13 12.37
CA ARG A 68 -3.26 9.08 11.47
C ARG A 68 -2.15 8.09 11.11
N LEU A 69 -0.92 8.57 10.95
CA LEU A 69 0.24 7.71 10.68
C LEU A 69 0.63 6.89 11.90
N TYR A 70 0.66 7.49 13.09
CA TYR A 70 1.03 6.79 14.32
C TYR A 70 0.04 5.70 14.70
N LEU A 71 -1.25 5.90 14.42
CA LEU A 71 -2.31 4.96 14.79
C LEU A 71 -2.69 3.99 13.67
N LEU A 72 -1.98 4.03 12.55
CA LEU A 72 -2.35 3.25 11.36
C LEU A 72 -2.36 1.72 11.62
N ASN A 73 -1.45 1.20 12.43
CA ASN A 73 -1.46 -0.22 12.77
C ASN A 73 -2.63 -0.63 13.68
N ALA A 74 -3.31 0.36 14.28
CA ALA A 74 -4.51 0.17 15.08
C ALA A 74 -5.75 0.80 14.43
N TRP A 75 -5.78 0.87 13.11
CA TRP A 75 -6.82 1.58 12.36
C TRP A 75 -8.23 1.05 12.64
N ARG A 76 -8.37 -0.23 13.00
CA ARG A 76 -9.69 -0.81 13.30
C ARG A 76 -10.36 -0.16 14.50
N GLU A 77 -9.60 0.22 15.50
CA GLU A 77 -10.10 0.88 16.71
C GLU A 77 -10.13 2.41 16.57
N ALA A 78 -9.24 2.97 15.78
CA ALA A 78 -9.10 4.41 15.66
C ALA A 78 -10.22 5.01 14.80
N PRO A 79 -10.89 6.10 15.25
CA PRO A 79 -12.03 6.69 14.53
C PRO A 79 -11.64 7.70 13.44
N PHE A 80 -10.38 7.68 12.98
CA PHE A 80 -9.83 8.75 12.12
C PHE A 80 -9.84 8.40 10.63
N TYR A 81 -10.36 7.22 10.25
CA TYR A 81 -10.32 6.74 8.87
C TYR A 81 -11.73 6.60 8.31
N SER A 82 -11.92 7.03 7.06
CA SER A 82 -13.20 6.88 6.38
C SER A 82 -13.53 5.41 6.11
N ALA A 83 -14.80 5.13 5.79
CA ALA A 83 -15.22 3.78 5.43
C ALA A 83 -14.45 3.25 4.21
N ARG A 84 -14.20 4.12 3.22
CA ARG A 84 -13.41 3.80 2.03
C ARG A 84 -11.96 3.46 2.40
N GLU A 85 -11.35 4.26 3.25
CA GLU A 85 -9.99 4.01 3.74
C GLU A 85 -9.90 2.70 4.53
N ARG A 86 -10.87 2.44 5.39
CA ARG A 86 -10.94 1.20 6.19
C ARG A 86 -11.06 -0.04 5.28
N ALA A 87 -11.86 0.04 4.24
CA ALA A 87 -11.97 -1.05 3.26
C ALA A 87 -10.63 -1.29 2.52
N ALA A 88 -9.95 -0.21 2.15
CA ALA A 88 -8.64 -0.30 1.50
C ALA A 88 -7.58 -0.90 2.43
N LEU A 89 -7.59 -0.53 3.71
CA LEU A 89 -6.65 -1.07 4.71
C LEU A 89 -6.90 -2.56 4.96
N ALA A 90 -8.16 -2.98 5.05
CA ALA A 90 -8.49 -4.40 5.18
C ALA A 90 -8.05 -5.20 3.95
N TRP A 91 -8.24 -4.65 2.76
CA TRP A 91 -7.78 -5.26 1.50
C TRP A 91 -6.27 -5.39 1.47
N THR A 92 -5.56 -4.33 1.88
CA THR A 92 -4.09 -4.31 1.96
C THR A 92 -3.56 -5.40 2.89
N GLU A 93 -4.15 -5.56 4.07
CA GLU A 93 -3.76 -6.60 5.02
C GLU A 93 -4.02 -7.99 4.46
N ALA A 94 -5.19 -8.21 3.86
CA ALA A 94 -5.55 -9.50 3.29
C ALA A 94 -4.58 -9.92 2.17
N LEU A 95 -4.23 -9.01 1.29
CA LEU A 95 -3.29 -9.29 0.19
C LEU A 95 -1.85 -9.47 0.69
N THR A 96 -1.41 -8.65 1.64
CA THR A 96 -0.05 -8.71 2.17
C THR A 96 0.18 -10.01 2.95
N LEU A 97 -0.84 -10.46 3.69
CA LEU A 97 -0.81 -11.70 4.48
C LEU A 97 -1.59 -12.84 3.79
N VAL A 98 -1.53 -12.89 2.48
CA VAL A 98 -2.35 -13.82 1.68
C VAL A 98 -2.13 -15.28 2.08
N ALA A 99 -0.92 -15.66 2.45
CA ALA A 99 -0.60 -17.02 2.87
C ALA A 99 -1.30 -17.41 4.19
N GLU A 100 -1.67 -16.42 5.02
CA GLU A 100 -2.30 -16.66 6.31
C GLU A 100 -3.82 -16.66 6.24
N ASN A 101 -4.41 -15.83 5.36
CA ASN A 101 -5.85 -15.60 5.36
C ASN A 101 -6.56 -15.97 4.05
N GLN A 102 -5.83 -16.10 2.94
CA GLN A 102 -6.34 -16.47 1.60
C GLN A 102 -7.46 -15.53 1.10
N VAL A 103 -7.42 -14.28 1.51
CA VAL A 103 -8.34 -13.21 1.10
C VAL A 103 -9.82 -13.63 1.25
N PRO A 104 -10.39 -13.54 2.46
CA PRO A 104 -11.79 -13.92 2.70
C PRO A 104 -12.76 -13.14 1.80
N ASP A 105 -13.83 -13.80 1.36
CA ASP A 105 -14.87 -13.19 0.53
C ASP A 105 -15.45 -11.92 1.15
N ALA A 106 -15.62 -11.91 2.48
CA ALA A 106 -16.15 -10.75 3.19
C ALA A 106 -15.29 -9.50 3.00
N VAL A 107 -13.96 -9.65 2.94
CA VAL A 107 -13.02 -8.54 2.70
C VAL A 107 -13.17 -8.04 1.27
N TYR A 108 -13.29 -8.93 0.32
CA TYR A 108 -13.53 -8.59 -1.09
C TYR A 108 -14.87 -7.86 -1.26
N GLU A 109 -15.93 -8.37 -0.68
CA GLU A 109 -17.26 -7.76 -0.76
C GLU A 109 -17.29 -6.34 -0.18
N GLU A 110 -16.63 -6.14 0.97
CA GLU A 110 -16.53 -4.82 1.57
C GLU A 110 -15.73 -3.87 0.67
N ALA A 111 -14.62 -4.33 0.09
CA ALA A 111 -13.85 -3.53 -0.85
C ALA A 111 -14.69 -3.12 -2.07
N ARG A 112 -15.52 -4.02 -2.60
CA ARG A 112 -16.40 -3.74 -3.73
C ARG A 112 -17.49 -2.72 -3.43
N ARG A 113 -17.88 -2.55 -2.19
CA ARG A 113 -18.84 -1.49 -1.79
C ARG A 113 -18.24 -0.10 -1.94
N HIS A 114 -16.92 0.03 -1.85
CA HIS A 114 -16.21 1.32 -1.84
C HIS A 114 -15.37 1.57 -3.09
N PHE A 115 -15.10 0.54 -3.88
CA PHE A 115 -14.25 0.61 -5.07
C PHE A 115 -14.93 -0.05 -6.26
N SER A 116 -14.89 0.62 -7.41
CA SER A 116 -15.28 0.00 -8.68
C SER A 116 -14.30 -1.14 -9.03
N GLU A 117 -14.64 -1.94 -10.04
CA GLU A 117 -13.73 -2.99 -10.50
C GLU A 117 -12.37 -2.43 -10.90
N GLN A 118 -12.37 -1.33 -11.68
CA GLN A 118 -11.14 -0.66 -12.11
C GLN A 118 -10.34 -0.14 -10.93
N GLU A 119 -11.01 0.50 -9.97
CA GLU A 119 -10.37 1.01 -8.76
C GLU A 119 -9.80 -0.09 -7.89
N LEU A 120 -10.50 -1.21 -7.76
CA LEU A 120 -10.02 -2.34 -6.96
C LEU A 120 -8.80 -3.00 -7.59
N VAL A 121 -8.76 -3.11 -8.93
CA VAL A 121 -7.55 -3.59 -9.63
C VAL A 121 -6.40 -2.61 -9.40
N ALA A 122 -6.63 -1.30 -9.49
CA ALA A 122 -5.62 -0.29 -9.23
C ALA A 122 -5.09 -0.39 -7.79
N LEU A 123 -5.97 -0.57 -6.81
CA LEU A 123 -5.60 -0.77 -5.41
C LEU A 123 -4.78 -2.04 -5.23
N THR A 124 -5.18 -3.13 -5.88
CA THR A 124 -4.46 -4.40 -5.85
C THR A 124 -3.05 -4.25 -6.43
N MET A 125 -2.93 -3.56 -7.55
CA MET A 125 -1.61 -3.29 -8.16
C MET A 125 -0.73 -2.43 -7.25
N THR A 126 -1.32 -1.50 -6.52
CA THR A 126 -0.60 -0.70 -5.52
C THR A 126 -0.03 -1.59 -4.41
N VAL A 127 -0.82 -2.52 -3.91
CA VAL A 127 -0.36 -3.47 -2.88
C VAL A 127 0.74 -4.37 -3.44
N ILE A 128 0.58 -4.86 -4.66
CA ILE A 128 1.62 -5.66 -5.32
C ILE A 128 2.91 -4.86 -5.44
N ALA A 129 2.83 -3.61 -5.87
CA ALA A 129 4.00 -2.76 -6.04
C ALA A 129 4.76 -2.55 -4.73
N ILE A 130 4.06 -2.22 -3.65
CA ILE A 130 4.72 -1.98 -2.36
C ILE A 130 5.28 -3.27 -1.75
N ASN A 131 4.68 -4.42 -2.02
CA ASN A 131 5.18 -5.71 -1.55
C ASN A 131 6.33 -6.25 -2.41
N SER A 132 6.53 -5.72 -3.57
CA SER A 132 7.61 -6.13 -4.47
C SER A 132 8.91 -5.42 -4.14
#